data_dc60989740b4df08cbd0b25a78969bbd
#
_entry.id   dc60989740b4df08cbd0b25a78969bbd
#
_cell.length_a   1.000
_cell.length_b   1.000
_cell.length_c   1.000
_cell.angle_alpha   90.00
_cell.angle_beta   90.00
_cell.angle_gamma   90.00
#
_symmetry.space_group_name_H-M   'P 1'
#
loop_
_entity.id
_entity.type
_entity.pdbx_description
1 polymer ?
#
loop_
_entity_poly.entity_id
_entity_poly.type
_entity_poly.pdbx_seq_one_letter_code
_entity_poly.pdbx_strand_id
1 'polypeptide(L)'
;MPFYPTVQMCCDIVDWQERMHYIDDALGMCAGLSSFPLKPPYHIHNYPKFISAGAGIDMDPEKLTQAAKRYRALVRAINIRRGMRRKDEKPPENHWKKRFPELEKELLDTYYQFKGWNNEGIPTQASLQEMGLDYVAADFLKRGILSGAEDASSQDTSTGPEPK
;
A
#
# COMPACT_ATOMS: atom_id res chain seq x y z
N MET A 1 -18.78 17.73 18.33
CA MET A 1 -18.78 17.56 16.87
C MET A 1 -18.37 16.14 16.57
N PRO A 2 -19.07 15.38 15.72
CA PRO A 2 -18.59 14.09 15.27
C PRO A 2 -17.30 14.30 14.47
N PHE A 3 -16.26 13.53 14.79
CA PHE A 3 -15.00 13.54 14.06
C PHE A 3 -15.18 12.69 12.79
N TYR A 4 -14.99 13.32 11.63
CA TYR A 4 -14.94 12.63 10.36
C TYR A 4 -13.48 12.60 9.90
N PRO A 5 -12.90 11.41 9.64
CA PRO A 5 -11.53 11.33 9.14
C PRO A 5 -11.45 11.93 7.74
N THR A 6 -10.32 12.59 7.44
CA THR A 6 -10.01 13.00 6.06
C THR A 6 -9.70 11.80 5.18
N VAL A 7 -9.80 11.95 3.85
CA VAL A 7 -9.43 10.90 2.90
C VAL A 7 -7.98 10.44 3.12
N GLN A 8 -7.07 11.38 3.35
CA GLN A 8 -5.67 11.05 3.65
C GLN A 8 -5.54 10.21 4.93
N MET A 9 -6.22 10.58 6.00
CA MET A 9 -6.21 9.77 7.24
C MET A 9 -6.74 8.36 7.02
N CYS A 10 -7.75 8.20 6.15
CA CYS A 10 -8.24 6.88 5.77
C CYS A 10 -7.15 6.06 5.05
N CYS A 11 -6.42 6.68 4.11
CA CYS A 11 -5.31 6.03 3.41
C CYS A 11 -4.19 5.62 4.37
N ASP A 12 -3.81 6.48 5.32
CA ASP A 12 -2.78 6.20 6.32
C ASP A 12 -3.16 5.04 7.22
N ILE A 13 -4.42 4.99 7.69
CA ILE A 13 -4.94 3.91 8.52
C ILE A 13 -4.97 2.59 7.76
N VAL A 14 -5.44 2.59 6.51
CA VAL A 14 -5.49 1.40 5.66
C VAL A 14 -4.08 0.89 5.39
N ASP A 15 -3.14 1.76 5.00
CA ASP A 15 -1.75 1.37 4.78
C ASP A 15 -1.10 0.77 6.03
N TRP A 16 -1.36 1.38 7.19
CA TRP A 16 -0.86 0.85 8.45
C TRP A 16 -1.44 -0.55 8.74
N GLN A 17 -2.75 -0.74 8.59
CA GLN A 17 -3.39 -2.04 8.80
C GLN A 17 -2.88 -3.10 7.84
N GLU A 18 -2.76 -2.78 6.55
CA GLU A 18 -2.21 -3.69 5.56
C GLU A 18 -0.79 -4.15 5.94
N ARG A 19 0.09 -3.21 6.29
CA ARG A 19 1.46 -3.55 6.69
C ARG A 19 1.50 -4.48 7.90
N MET A 20 0.65 -4.24 8.88
CA MET A 20 0.61 -5.07 10.08
C MET A 20 0.11 -6.48 9.76
N HIS A 21 -0.95 -6.61 8.96
CA HIS A 21 -1.44 -7.93 8.52
C HIS A 21 -0.39 -8.70 7.73
N TYR A 22 0.33 -8.04 6.82
CA TYR A 22 1.41 -8.71 6.07
C TYR A 22 2.58 -9.14 6.95
N ILE A 23 2.90 -8.39 7.99
CA ILE A 23 3.91 -8.80 8.97
C ILE A 23 3.42 -10.03 9.76
N ASP A 24 2.19 -10.00 10.24
CA ASP A 24 1.60 -11.11 10.99
C ASP A 24 1.56 -12.39 10.14
N ASP A 25 1.09 -12.29 8.90
CA ASP A 25 1.04 -13.42 7.96
C ASP A 25 2.43 -13.99 7.67
N ALA A 26 3.42 -13.11 7.44
CA ALA A 26 4.80 -13.53 7.17
C ALA A 26 5.47 -14.21 8.38
N LEU A 27 5.09 -13.84 9.59
CA LEU A 27 5.61 -14.42 10.82
C LEU A 27 4.76 -15.58 11.35
N GLY A 28 3.65 -15.91 10.69
CA GLY A 28 2.72 -16.95 11.15
C GLY A 28 1.97 -16.56 12.43
N MET A 29 1.81 -15.26 12.68
CA MET A 29 1.15 -14.74 13.88
C MET A 29 -0.36 -14.62 13.67
N CYS A 30 -1.13 -14.86 14.72
CA CYS A 30 -2.58 -14.60 14.68
C CYS A 30 -2.83 -13.09 14.85
N ALA A 31 -3.40 -12.44 13.83
CA ALA A 31 -3.73 -11.01 13.87
C ALA A 31 -4.62 -10.61 15.06
N GLY A 32 -5.50 -11.51 15.53
CA GLY A 32 -6.33 -11.27 16.71
C GLY A 32 -5.57 -11.25 18.04
N LEU A 33 -4.36 -11.82 18.07
CA LEU A 33 -3.52 -11.88 19.29
C LEU A 33 -2.31 -10.95 19.20
N SER A 34 -1.96 -10.46 18.01
CA SER A 34 -0.73 -9.72 17.77
C SER A 34 -0.98 -8.24 17.47
N SER A 35 -1.22 -7.89 16.23
CA SER A 35 -1.28 -6.50 15.79
C SER A 35 -2.61 -5.82 16.10
N PHE A 36 -3.71 -6.55 16.03
CA PHE A 36 -5.04 -5.96 16.16
C PHE A 36 -5.36 -5.40 17.55
N PRO A 37 -5.06 -6.10 18.69
CA PRO A 37 -5.33 -5.58 20.01
C PRO A 37 -4.26 -4.64 20.54
N LEU A 38 -3.07 -4.61 19.93
CA LEU A 38 -1.99 -3.76 20.39
C LEU A 38 -2.08 -2.38 19.74
N LYS A 39 -2.09 -1.34 20.57
CA LYS A 39 -2.06 0.03 20.05
C LYS A 39 -0.75 0.29 19.32
N PRO A 40 -0.80 0.94 18.13
CA PRO A 40 0.42 1.43 17.49
C PRO A 40 1.22 2.30 18.47
N PRO A 41 2.53 2.27 18.45
CA PRO A 41 3.45 1.54 17.57
C PRO A 41 4.11 0.31 18.20
N TYR A 42 3.59 -0.23 19.30
CA TYR A 42 4.32 -1.16 20.15
C TYR A 42 4.81 -2.44 19.47
N HIS A 43 4.00 -3.06 18.63
CA HIS A 43 4.39 -4.31 17.95
C HIS A 43 5.49 -4.08 16.91
N ILE A 44 5.49 -2.96 16.20
CA ILE A 44 6.53 -2.63 15.22
C ILE A 44 7.92 -2.49 15.86
N HIS A 45 8.00 -2.19 17.15
CA HIS A 45 9.25 -2.12 17.88
C HIS A 45 9.68 -3.46 18.52
N ASN A 46 8.77 -4.39 18.67
CA ASN A 46 9.05 -5.69 19.31
C ASN A 46 9.37 -6.78 18.29
N TYR A 47 8.65 -6.85 17.16
CA TYR A 47 8.88 -7.87 16.14
C TYR A 47 10.31 -7.90 15.60
N PRO A 48 10.99 -6.78 15.34
CA PRO A 48 12.38 -6.81 14.94
C PRO A 48 13.29 -7.55 15.93
N LYS A 49 13.07 -7.37 17.22
CA LYS A 49 13.84 -8.05 18.26
C LYS A 49 13.64 -9.57 18.24
N PHE A 50 12.41 -10.02 18.04
CA PHE A 50 12.11 -11.44 17.89
C PHE A 50 12.71 -12.05 16.62
N ILE A 51 12.64 -11.32 15.51
CA ILE A 51 13.23 -11.75 14.22
C ILE A 51 14.75 -11.84 14.36
N SER A 52 15.39 -10.81 14.95
CA SER A 52 16.84 -10.81 15.16
C SER A 52 17.28 -11.93 16.08
N ALA A 53 16.58 -12.16 17.19
CA ALA A 53 16.92 -13.21 18.14
C ALA A 53 16.64 -14.62 17.60
N GLY A 54 15.53 -14.82 16.88
CA GLY A 54 15.10 -16.15 16.42
C GLY A 54 15.70 -16.58 15.10
N ALA A 55 15.90 -15.66 14.15
CA ALA A 55 16.38 -15.97 12.81
C ALA A 55 17.82 -15.47 12.55
N GLY A 56 18.43 -14.73 13.47
CA GLY A 56 19.76 -14.16 13.28
C GLY A 56 19.82 -13.06 12.20
N ILE A 57 18.66 -12.50 11.81
CA ILE A 57 18.56 -11.46 10.81
C ILE A 57 18.62 -10.10 11.51
N ASP A 58 19.59 -9.25 11.13
CA ASP A 58 19.65 -7.87 11.64
C ASP A 58 18.43 -7.07 11.16
N MET A 59 17.43 -6.96 12.05
CA MET A 59 16.14 -6.33 11.77
C MET A 59 15.90 -5.17 12.73
N ASP A 60 15.39 -4.08 12.17
CA ASP A 60 14.90 -2.91 12.89
C ASP A 60 13.47 -2.54 12.40
N PRO A 61 12.76 -1.59 13.06
CA PRO A 61 11.42 -1.20 12.66
C PRO A 61 11.32 -0.65 11.23
N GLU A 62 12.35 0.01 10.74
CA GLU A 62 12.39 0.59 9.40
C GLU A 62 12.52 -0.51 8.34
N LYS A 63 13.48 -1.41 8.50
CA LYS A 63 13.65 -2.59 7.64
C LYS A 63 12.40 -3.45 7.60
N LEU A 64 11.75 -3.67 8.76
CA LEU A 64 10.51 -4.44 8.82
C LEU A 64 9.37 -3.74 8.07
N THR A 65 9.26 -2.42 8.21
CA THR A 65 8.28 -1.60 7.49
C THR A 65 8.51 -1.69 5.97
N GLN A 66 9.75 -1.58 5.52
CA GLN A 66 10.09 -1.70 4.09
C GLN A 66 9.81 -3.12 3.56
N ALA A 67 10.12 -4.15 4.33
CA ALA A 67 9.79 -5.52 3.97
C ALA A 67 8.27 -5.72 3.79
N ALA A 68 7.45 -5.16 4.68
CA ALA A 68 5.99 -5.23 4.58
C ALA A 68 5.46 -4.46 3.35
N LYS A 69 5.99 -3.27 3.06
CA LYS A 69 5.64 -2.50 1.86
C LYS A 69 5.99 -3.28 0.59
N ARG A 70 7.20 -3.84 0.53
CA ARG A 70 7.66 -4.67 -0.58
C ARG A 70 6.77 -5.90 -0.77
N TYR A 71 6.41 -6.60 0.31
CA TYR A 71 5.49 -7.74 0.26
C TYR A 71 4.13 -7.33 -0.30
N ARG A 72 3.55 -6.24 0.19
CA ARG A 72 2.28 -5.69 -0.33
C ARG A 72 2.35 -5.37 -1.83
N ALA A 73 3.43 -4.72 -2.27
CA ALA A 73 3.63 -4.39 -3.68
C ALA A 73 3.73 -5.65 -4.54
N LEU A 74 4.42 -6.68 -4.07
CA LEU A 74 4.54 -7.95 -4.78
C LEU A 74 3.20 -8.69 -4.90
N VAL A 75 2.41 -8.74 -3.81
CA VAL A 75 1.06 -9.33 -3.84
C VAL A 75 0.16 -8.57 -4.82
N ARG A 76 0.23 -7.23 -4.82
CA ARG A 76 -0.49 -6.41 -5.81
C ARG A 76 -0.06 -6.77 -7.23
N ALA A 77 1.23 -6.83 -7.50
CA ALA A 77 1.76 -7.18 -8.80
C ALA A 77 1.30 -8.56 -9.29
N ILE A 78 1.26 -9.57 -8.41
CA ILE A 78 0.74 -10.90 -8.73
C ILE A 78 -0.73 -10.82 -9.17
N ASN A 79 -1.55 -10.07 -8.46
CA ASN A 79 -2.98 -9.89 -8.78
C ASN A 79 -3.15 -9.15 -10.11
N ILE A 80 -2.38 -8.09 -10.36
CA ILE A 80 -2.37 -7.36 -11.65
C ILE A 80 -1.97 -8.29 -12.79
N ARG A 81 -0.94 -9.11 -12.61
CA ARG A 81 -0.52 -10.11 -13.60
C ARG A 81 -1.60 -11.14 -13.91
N ARG A 82 -2.47 -11.45 -12.92
CA ARG A 82 -3.64 -12.33 -13.08
C ARG A 82 -4.86 -11.63 -13.71
N GLY A 83 -4.75 -10.36 -14.05
CA GLY A 83 -5.79 -9.60 -14.74
C GLY A 83 -6.61 -8.67 -13.87
N MET A 84 -6.33 -8.58 -12.55
CA MET A 84 -7.01 -7.63 -11.67
C MET A 84 -6.80 -6.19 -12.14
N ARG A 85 -7.88 -5.40 -12.15
CA ARG A 85 -7.90 -3.99 -12.52
C ARG A 85 -8.84 -3.22 -11.59
N ARG A 86 -8.83 -1.90 -11.68
CA ARG A 86 -9.71 -1.01 -10.91
C ARG A 86 -11.18 -1.44 -10.92
N LYS A 87 -11.69 -1.90 -12.05
CA LYS A 87 -13.09 -2.37 -12.20
C LYS A 87 -13.46 -3.53 -11.27
N ASP A 88 -12.46 -4.29 -10.82
CA ASP A 88 -12.65 -5.46 -9.96
C ASP A 88 -12.61 -5.08 -8.47
N GLU A 89 -12.22 -3.84 -8.14
CA GLU A 89 -12.14 -3.30 -6.77
C GLU A 89 -13.42 -2.56 -6.39
N LYS A 90 -14.56 -3.18 -6.65
CA LYS A 90 -15.86 -2.61 -6.28
C LYS A 90 -16.23 -3.03 -4.86
N PRO A 91 -16.61 -2.07 -4.02
CA PRO A 91 -17.17 -2.39 -2.72
C PRO A 91 -18.52 -3.11 -2.89
N PRO A 92 -18.94 -3.92 -1.91
CA PRO A 92 -20.25 -4.54 -1.92
C PRO A 92 -21.34 -3.46 -2.04
N GLU A 93 -22.29 -3.63 -2.98
CA GLU A 93 -23.31 -2.63 -3.31
C GLU A 93 -24.08 -2.10 -2.08
N ASN A 94 -24.29 -2.96 -1.09
CA ASN A 94 -25.05 -2.61 0.11
C ASN A 94 -24.25 -1.81 1.15
N HIS A 95 -22.93 -1.75 1.05
CA HIS A 95 -22.10 -1.12 2.08
C HIS A 95 -21.81 0.34 1.75
N TRP A 96 -21.26 0.63 0.57
CA TRP A 96 -20.80 1.98 0.20
C TRP A 96 -21.94 2.90 -0.27
N LYS A 97 -22.84 2.41 -1.11
CA LYS A 97 -23.98 3.21 -1.60
C LYS A 97 -24.89 3.77 -0.49
N LYS A 98 -24.84 3.16 0.70
CA LYS A 98 -25.64 3.62 1.85
C LYS A 98 -24.89 4.56 2.79
N ARG A 99 -23.56 4.61 2.75
CA ARG A 99 -22.79 5.41 3.71
C ARG A 99 -22.10 6.61 3.08
N PHE A 100 -21.32 6.44 2.01
CA PHE A 100 -20.50 7.51 1.44
C PHE A 100 -20.28 7.28 -0.08
N PRO A 101 -21.33 7.23 -0.91
CA PRO A 101 -21.19 6.91 -2.33
C PRO A 101 -20.34 7.91 -3.10
N GLU A 102 -20.34 9.17 -2.68
CA GLU A 102 -19.57 10.27 -3.28
C GLU A 102 -18.05 10.18 -3.01
N LEU A 103 -17.67 9.53 -1.92
CA LEU A 103 -16.25 9.42 -1.53
C LEU A 103 -15.53 8.22 -2.14
N GLU A 104 -16.26 7.26 -2.72
CA GLU A 104 -15.65 6.02 -3.25
C GLU A 104 -14.55 6.31 -4.26
N LYS A 105 -14.86 7.16 -5.24
CA LYS A 105 -13.89 7.51 -6.29
C LYS A 105 -12.69 8.24 -5.72
N GLU A 106 -12.92 9.24 -4.88
CA GLU A 106 -11.87 10.06 -4.27
C GLU A 106 -10.97 9.22 -3.37
N LEU A 107 -11.53 8.35 -2.54
CA LEU A 107 -10.78 7.44 -1.68
C LEU A 107 -9.87 6.52 -2.49
N LEU A 108 -10.39 5.92 -3.56
CA LEU A 108 -9.62 4.98 -4.38
C LEU A 108 -8.53 5.70 -5.19
N ASP A 109 -8.84 6.88 -5.76
CA ASP A 109 -7.86 7.69 -6.48
C ASP A 109 -6.71 8.12 -5.56
N THR A 110 -7.03 8.66 -4.38
CA THR A 110 -6.04 9.08 -3.39
C THR A 110 -5.20 7.90 -2.90
N TYR A 111 -5.84 6.75 -2.65
CA TYR A 111 -5.13 5.55 -2.22
C TYR A 111 -4.16 5.03 -3.30
N TYR A 112 -4.56 5.06 -4.57
CA TYR A 112 -3.67 4.65 -5.66
C TYR A 112 -2.46 5.58 -5.79
N GLN A 113 -2.67 6.90 -5.73
CA GLN A 113 -1.58 7.87 -5.71
C GLN A 113 -0.65 7.65 -4.51
N PHE A 114 -1.21 7.47 -3.32
CA PHE A 114 -0.46 7.19 -2.10
C PHE A 114 0.41 5.92 -2.20
N LYS A 115 -0.06 4.90 -2.92
CA LYS A 115 0.67 3.65 -3.17
C LYS A 115 1.64 3.70 -4.36
N GLY A 116 1.69 4.80 -5.12
CA GLY A 116 2.47 4.89 -6.35
C GLY A 116 1.92 4.00 -7.46
N TRP A 117 0.59 3.90 -7.56
CA TRP A 117 -0.10 3.14 -8.61
C TRP A 117 -0.77 4.10 -9.59
N ASN A 118 -0.96 3.66 -10.83
CA ASN A 118 -1.71 4.42 -11.81
C ASN A 118 -3.23 4.30 -11.60
N ASN A 119 -4.03 4.99 -12.43
CA ASN A 119 -5.49 5.03 -12.32
C ASN A 119 -6.19 3.66 -12.47
N GLU A 120 -5.51 2.66 -13.03
CA GLU A 120 -5.99 1.28 -13.13
C GLU A 120 -5.54 0.41 -11.94
N GLY A 121 -4.88 1.02 -10.95
CA GLY A 121 -4.36 0.34 -9.79
C GLY A 121 -3.12 -0.52 -10.07
N ILE A 122 -2.43 -0.26 -11.18
CA ILE A 122 -1.19 -0.94 -11.55
C ILE A 122 -0.03 -0.19 -10.90
N PRO A 123 0.87 -0.88 -10.15
CA PRO A 123 2.08 -0.25 -9.63
C PRO A 123 2.91 0.36 -10.77
N THR A 124 3.35 1.61 -10.60
CA THR A 124 4.20 2.29 -11.56
C THR A 124 5.60 1.68 -11.59
N GLN A 125 6.35 1.91 -12.67
CA GLN A 125 7.74 1.46 -12.75
C GLN A 125 8.57 2.04 -11.60
N ALA A 126 8.40 3.33 -11.30
CA ALA A 126 9.11 4.02 -10.21
C ALA A 126 8.81 3.39 -8.85
N SER A 127 7.53 3.14 -8.52
CA SER A 127 7.16 2.52 -7.26
C SER A 127 7.68 1.08 -7.09
N LEU A 128 7.74 0.32 -8.18
CA LEU A 128 8.33 -1.02 -8.18
C LEU A 128 9.85 -0.96 -7.94
N GLN A 129 10.55 -0.03 -8.59
CA GLN A 129 12.00 0.17 -8.41
C GLN A 129 12.34 0.61 -6.99
N GLU A 130 11.58 1.55 -6.43
CA GLU A 130 11.73 1.98 -5.02
C GLU A 130 11.64 0.81 -4.04
N MET A 131 10.80 -0.19 -4.35
CA MET A 131 10.65 -1.41 -3.56
C MET A 131 11.69 -2.49 -3.91
N GLY A 132 12.65 -2.23 -4.82
CA GLY A 132 13.61 -3.22 -5.31
C GLY A 132 12.95 -4.37 -6.07
N LEU A 133 11.87 -4.09 -6.80
CA LEU A 133 11.10 -5.03 -7.61
C LEU A 133 11.31 -4.78 -9.11
N ASP A 134 12.53 -4.44 -9.52
CA ASP A 134 12.90 -4.14 -10.91
C ASP A 134 12.52 -5.28 -11.87
N TYR A 135 12.68 -6.52 -11.42
CA TYR A 135 12.32 -7.70 -12.20
C TYR A 135 10.80 -7.80 -12.46
N VAL A 136 9.97 -7.26 -11.57
CA VAL A 136 8.52 -7.17 -11.76
C VAL A 136 8.19 -6.10 -12.79
N ALA A 137 8.84 -4.93 -12.70
CA ALA A 137 8.70 -3.86 -13.69
C ALA A 137 9.07 -4.36 -15.09
N ALA A 138 10.19 -5.08 -15.22
CA ALA A 138 10.62 -5.69 -16.48
C ALA A 138 9.61 -6.74 -17.02
N ASP A 139 9.02 -7.59 -16.17
CA ASP A 139 7.97 -8.53 -16.57
C ASP A 139 6.71 -7.78 -17.04
N PHE A 140 6.34 -6.69 -16.37
CA PHE A 140 5.17 -5.89 -16.75
C PHE A 140 5.36 -5.17 -18.08
N LEU A 141 6.53 -4.60 -18.34
CA LEU A 141 6.88 -4.02 -19.64
C LEU A 141 6.84 -5.08 -20.75
N LYS A 142 7.45 -6.24 -20.51
CA LYS A 142 7.46 -7.35 -21.48
C LYS A 142 6.05 -7.85 -21.82
N ARG A 143 5.11 -7.76 -20.89
CA ARG A 143 3.71 -8.19 -21.06
C ARG A 143 2.80 -7.08 -21.59
N GLY A 144 3.30 -5.86 -21.77
CA GLY A 144 2.47 -4.70 -22.12
C GLY A 144 1.48 -4.29 -21.04
N ILE A 145 1.76 -4.63 -19.78
CA ILE A 145 0.99 -4.19 -18.62
C ILE A 145 1.37 -2.76 -18.24
N LEU A 146 2.65 -2.41 -18.36
CA LEU A 146 3.17 -1.04 -18.30
C LEU A 146 3.59 -0.59 -19.70
N SER A 147 3.33 0.69 -20.02
CA SER A 147 3.83 1.35 -21.22
C SER A 147 5.02 2.24 -20.82
N GLY A 148 6.15 2.09 -21.48
CA GLY A 148 7.38 2.84 -21.15
C GLY A 148 7.32 4.35 -21.32
N ALA A 149 6.17 4.93 -21.65
CA ALA A 149 5.99 6.37 -21.93
C ALA A 149 5.10 7.11 -20.91
N GLU A 150 4.36 6.44 -20.03
CA GLU A 150 3.33 7.08 -19.20
C GLU A 150 3.77 7.44 -17.77
N ASP A 151 4.91 6.95 -17.31
CA ASP A 151 5.35 7.18 -15.92
C ASP A 151 6.13 8.51 -15.70
N ALA A 152 6.39 9.29 -16.75
CA ALA A 152 7.17 10.53 -16.66
C ALA A 152 6.34 11.81 -16.39
N SER A 153 4.99 11.75 -16.47
CA SER A 153 4.15 12.95 -16.45
C SER A 153 3.46 13.29 -15.14
N SER A 154 3.67 12.50 -14.07
CA SER A 154 2.97 12.71 -12.79
C SER A 154 3.78 13.46 -11.72
N GLN A 155 4.96 14.02 -12.06
CA GLN A 155 5.82 14.74 -11.10
C GLN A 155 5.82 16.27 -11.21
N ASP A 156 4.99 16.88 -12.08
CA ASP A 156 5.05 18.35 -12.26
C ASP A 156 3.73 19.05 -11.98
N THR A 157 3.30 19.08 -10.71
CA THR A 157 2.36 20.10 -10.18
C THR A 157 2.55 20.28 -8.67
N SER A 158 3.69 20.81 -8.23
CA SER A 158 3.82 21.41 -6.90
C SER A 158 4.63 22.69 -6.96
N THR A 159 4.08 23.70 -7.61
CA THR A 159 4.42 25.11 -7.33
C THR A 159 3.17 25.82 -6.90
N GLY A 160 2.89 25.73 -5.59
CA GLY A 160 1.92 26.59 -4.93
C GLY A 160 2.50 28.00 -4.77
N PRO A 161 1.69 29.07 -4.87
CA PRO A 161 2.18 30.44 -4.72
C PRO A 161 2.55 30.74 -3.26
N GLU A 162 3.70 31.40 -3.07
CA GLU A 162 4.11 31.96 -1.80
C GLU A 162 3.09 33.00 -1.29
N PRO A 163 2.80 33.01 0.02
CA PRO A 163 1.93 34.05 0.60
C PRO A 163 2.72 35.36 0.76
N LYS A 164 2.09 36.44 0.29
CA LYS A 164 2.49 37.80 0.60
C LYS A 164 1.99 38.22 1.97
#